data_5b484783e485ef5eef4f06f205b6354b
#
_entry.id   5b484783e485ef5eef4f06f205b6354b
#
_cell.length_a   1.000
_cell.length_b   1.000
_cell.length_c   1.000
_cell.angle_alpha   90.00
_cell.angle_beta   90.00
_cell.angle_gamma   90.00
#
_symmetry.space_group_name_H-M   'P 1'
#
loop_
_entity.id
_entity.type
_entity.pdbx_description
1 polymer ?
#
loop_
_entity_poly.entity_id
_entity_poly.type
_entity_poly.pdbx_seq_one_letter_code
_entity_poly.pdbx_strand_id
1 'polypeptide(L)'
;LRIVRYAGKGSFDIVGDTEIDKGYALALPQAEQMVMSMIPAAEALDGAFRRIQTAYPQRAIRELLSNVVIHQDIADNTAGPLVAIYDNRIEFSNPGTTLIPAERVLNAQPKTRNSMIASLMRQMDLCEEGGTGWDLIVDSLEKAGMPSPVIKSEGGLGTLVTLYCDCPYTRMKKSERKNAVYWHACLLYAQGESMNNQSLRERFGLSDEKKNTVAMSRLIKECLEEALIKEEDEDAGSKYKRYIPYWA
;
A
#
# COMPACT_ATOMS: atom_id res chain seq x y z
N LEU A 1 6.95 19.02 6.20
CA LEU A 1 5.99 18.09 5.60
C LEU A 1 4.86 18.87 4.96
N ARG A 2 4.63 18.67 3.67
CA ARG A 2 3.58 19.40 2.92
C ARG A 2 2.42 18.47 2.60
N ILE A 3 1.20 18.98 2.71
CA ILE A 3 -0.04 18.27 2.34
C ILE A 3 -0.78 19.13 1.33
N VAL A 4 -1.07 18.58 0.16
CA VAL A 4 -1.78 19.27 -0.91
C VAL A 4 -3.05 18.49 -1.28
N ARG A 5 -4.18 19.19 -1.36
CA ARG A 5 -5.44 18.64 -1.84
C ARG A 5 -5.74 19.21 -3.22
N TYR A 6 -5.94 18.34 -4.19
CA TYR A 6 -6.34 18.68 -5.54
C TYR A 6 -7.82 18.36 -5.79
N ALA A 7 -8.51 19.18 -6.53
CA ALA A 7 -9.82 18.85 -7.06
C ALA A 7 -9.66 17.93 -8.29
N GLY A 8 -10.46 16.87 -8.34
CA GLY A 8 -10.40 15.92 -9.45
C GLY A 8 -9.24 14.94 -9.39
N LYS A 9 -8.79 14.48 -10.56
CA LYS A 9 -7.76 13.44 -10.72
C LYS A 9 -6.40 13.99 -11.17
N GLY A 10 -6.34 15.26 -11.52
CA GLY A 10 -5.13 15.96 -11.98
C GLY A 10 -4.57 16.89 -10.90
N SER A 11 -3.33 17.37 -11.11
CA SER A 11 -2.63 18.27 -10.19
C SER A 11 -2.76 19.76 -10.55
N PHE A 12 -3.79 20.14 -11.32
CA PHE A 12 -3.95 21.53 -11.76
C PHE A 12 -4.74 22.40 -10.76
N ASP A 13 -5.77 21.84 -10.17
CA ASP A 13 -6.68 22.60 -9.30
C ASP A 13 -6.38 22.33 -7.83
N ILE A 14 -5.57 23.18 -7.21
CA ILE A 14 -5.24 23.09 -5.80
C ILE A 14 -6.40 23.73 -5.01
N VAL A 15 -7.01 22.94 -4.13
CA VAL A 15 -8.07 23.38 -3.22
C VAL A 15 -7.62 23.47 -1.76
N GLY A 16 -6.44 22.97 -1.45
CA GLY A 16 -5.80 23.08 -0.14
C GLY A 16 -4.31 22.85 -0.27
N ASP A 17 -3.50 23.66 0.39
CA ASP A 17 -2.06 23.53 0.44
C ASP A 17 -1.59 23.98 1.83
N THR A 18 -0.99 23.06 2.56
CA THR A 18 -0.56 23.31 3.93
C THR A 18 0.83 22.73 4.13
N GLU A 19 1.73 23.58 4.60
CA GLU A 19 3.04 23.17 5.06
C GLU A 19 3.07 23.11 6.59
N ILE A 20 3.49 21.97 7.14
CA ILE A 20 3.69 21.77 8.57
C ILE A 20 5.18 21.91 8.84
N ASP A 21 5.59 23.06 9.36
CA ASP A 21 6.98 23.46 9.64
C ASP A 21 7.48 23.07 11.04
N LYS A 22 6.69 22.27 11.76
CA LYS A 22 7.05 21.75 13.08
C LYS A 22 7.96 20.51 12.97
N GLY A 23 8.71 20.21 14.02
CA GLY A 23 9.47 18.97 14.11
C GLY A 23 8.57 17.74 13.91
N TYR A 24 9.09 16.68 13.29
CA TYR A 24 8.30 15.51 12.86
C TYR A 24 7.48 14.86 13.96
N ALA A 25 7.94 14.91 15.21
CA ALA A 25 7.18 14.40 16.36
C ALA A 25 5.80 15.06 16.52
N LEU A 26 5.69 16.34 16.20
CA LEU A 26 4.43 17.11 16.25
C LEU A 26 3.73 17.14 14.88
N ALA A 27 4.52 17.12 13.80
CA ALA A 27 4.00 17.21 12.44
C ALA A 27 3.23 15.95 12.04
N LEU A 28 3.68 14.75 12.41
CA LEU A 28 3.05 13.49 11.98
C LEU A 28 1.64 13.28 12.51
N PRO A 29 1.35 13.44 13.83
CA PRO A 29 -0.01 13.37 14.33
C PRO A 29 -0.93 14.42 13.71
N GLN A 30 -0.43 15.63 13.50
CA GLN A 30 -1.18 16.70 12.83
C GLN A 30 -1.45 16.33 11.36
N ALA A 31 -0.45 15.82 10.65
CA ALA A 31 -0.59 15.40 9.26
C ALA A 31 -1.60 14.26 9.11
N GLU A 32 -1.58 13.26 10.01
CA GLU A 32 -2.55 12.17 10.03
C GLU A 32 -3.98 12.71 10.16
N GLN A 33 -4.22 13.58 11.13
CA GLN A 33 -5.55 14.20 11.34
C GLN A 33 -5.99 14.99 10.10
N MET A 34 -5.10 15.78 9.51
CA MET A 34 -5.40 16.56 8.31
C MET A 34 -5.71 15.65 7.12
N VAL A 35 -4.87 14.66 6.83
CA VAL A 35 -5.11 13.71 5.74
C VAL A 35 -6.44 12.99 5.93
N MET A 36 -6.70 12.47 7.13
CA MET A 36 -7.96 11.78 7.44
C MET A 36 -9.19 12.68 7.29
N SER A 37 -9.08 13.98 7.61
CA SER A 37 -10.19 14.95 7.42
C SER A 37 -10.47 15.31 5.96
N MET A 38 -9.46 15.18 5.09
CA MET A 38 -9.56 15.48 3.65
C MET A 38 -9.97 14.27 2.80
N ILE A 39 -9.91 13.06 3.37
CA ILE A 39 -10.31 11.83 2.70
C ILE A 39 -11.83 11.72 2.70
N PRO A 40 -12.45 11.36 1.56
CA PRO A 40 -13.88 11.07 1.53
C PRO A 40 -14.25 10.00 2.55
N ALA A 41 -15.26 10.29 3.38
CA ALA A 41 -15.83 9.32 4.29
C ALA A 41 -17.21 8.89 3.76
N ALA A 42 -17.46 7.59 3.74
CA ALA A 42 -18.76 7.03 3.43
C ALA A 42 -19.48 6.63 4.72
N GLU A 43 -20.79 6.87 4.81
CA GLU A 43 -21.59 6.27 5.86
C GLU A 43 -21.80 4.78 5.52
N ALA A 44 -21.31 3.88 6.35
CA ALA A 44 -21.60 2.47 6.30
C ALA A 44 -22.64 2.10 7.39
N LEU A 45 -23.60 1.27 7.05
CA LEU A 45 -24.52 0.69 8.02
C LEU A 45 -23.91 -0.61 8.57
N ASP A 46 -23.67 -0.63 9.87
CA ASP A 46 -23.30 -1.83 10.61
C ASP A 46 -24.47 -2.22 11.53
N GLY A 47 -25.37 -3.02 10.99
CA GLY A 47 -26.65 -3.31 11.64
C GLY A 47 -27.51 -2.04 11.78
N ALA A 48 -27.87 -1.69 13.03
CA ALA A 48 -28.64 -0.48 13.34
C ALA A 48 -27.79 0.78 13.57
N PHE A 49 -26.46 0.65 13.52
CA PHE A 49 -25.54 1.75 13.78
C PHE A 49 -24.95 2.30 12.48
N ARG A 50 -24.89 3.64 12.40
CA ARG A 50 -24.12 4.32 11.36
C ARG A 50 -22.67 4.41 11.81
N ARG A 51 -21.75 3.85 10.99
CA ARG A 51 -20.30 4.07 11.15
C ARG A 51 -19.79 4.94 10.02
N ILE A 52 -18.95 5.89 10.35
CA ILE A 52 -18.17 6.63 9.36
C ILE A 52 -17.01 5.73 8.97
N GLN A 53 -17.05 5.20 7.75
CA GLN A 53 -15.95 4.44 7.19
C GLN A 53 -15.15 5.35 6.27
N THR A 54 -13.90 5.58 6.62
CA THR A 54 -12.98 6.31 5.75
C THR A 54 -12.65 5.48 4.52
N ALA A 55 -12.47 6.15 3.39
CA ALA A 55 -12.13 5.49 2.12
C ALA A 55 -10.77 4.76 2.15
N TYR A 56 -9.93 5.03 3.17
CA TYR A 56 -8.61 4.41 3.33
C TYR A 56 -8.40 3.96 4.77
N PRO A 57 -7.71 2.82 5.01
CA PRO A 57 -7.36 2.38 6.35
C PRO A 57 -6.42 3.37 7.03
N GLN A 58 -6.80 3.86 8.21
CA GLN A 58 -6.00 4.81 8.98
C GLN A 58 -4.58 4.30 9.27
N ARG A 59 -4.45 2.98 9.54
CA ARG A 59 -3.14 2.36 9.79
C ARG A 59 -2.19 2.48 8.60
N ALA A 60 -2.70 2.29 7.37
CA ALA A 60 -1.90 2.46 6.15
C ALA A 60 -1.46 3.92 5.96
N ILE A 61 -2.34 4.88 6.23
CA ILE A 61 -2.02 6.33 6.16
C ILE A 61 -0.93 6.67 7.18
N ARG A 62 -1.09 6.26 8.43
CA ARG A 62 -0.12 6.51 9.52
C ARG A 62 1.26 5.96 9.18
N GLU A 63 1.32 4.72 8.72
CA GLU A 63 2.58 4.06 8.36
C GLU A 63 3.26 4.73 7.17
N LEU A 64 2.50 5.11 6.14
CA LEU A 64 3.07 5.82 4.98
C LEU A 64 3.54 7.23 5.33
N LEU A 65 2.86 7.96 6.22
CA LEU A 65 3.33 9.23 6.75
C LEU A 65 4.66 9.09 7.50
N SER A 66 4.83 8.04 8.29
CA SER A 66 6.09 7.73 8.96
C SER A 66 7.17 7.38 7.96
N ASN A 67 6.86 6.58 6.94
CA ASN A 67 7.80 6.14 5.93
C ASN A 67 8.36 7.28 5.09
N VAL A 68 7.56 8.28 4.69
CA VAL A 68 8.07 9.42 3.91
C VAL A 68 9.06 10.28 4.70
N VAL A 69 8.95 10.31 6.03
CA VAL A 69 9.90 11.01 6.90
C VAL A 69 11.15 10.18 7.17
N ILE A 70 10.99 8.90 7.49
CA ILE A 70 12.11 8.01 7.84
C ILE A 70 13.01 7.74 6.64
N HIS A 71 12.44 7.65 5.44
CA HIS A 71 13.17 7.24 4.24
C HIS A 71 13.57 8.40 3.32
N GLN A 72 13.21 9.66 3.64
CA GLN A 72 13.63 10.81 2.86
C GLN A 72 15.15 10.95 2.81
N ASP A 73 15.66 11.46 1.72
CA ASP A 73 17.03 11.93 1.62
C ASP A 73 17.12 13.36 2.15
N ILE A 74 17.62 13.52 3.38
CA ILE A 74 17.74 14.85 4.03
C ILE A 74 18.82 15.69 3.37
N ALA A 75 19.79 15.07 2.70
CA ALA A 75 20.84 15.81 1.98
C ALA A 75 20.29 16.45 0.68
N ASP A 76 19.22 15.92 0.12
CA ASP A 76 18.46 16.52 -0.97
C ASP A 76 17.50 17.57 -0.39
N ASN A 77 17.91 18.82 -0.39
CA ASN A 77 17.13 19.95 0.12
C ASN A 77 16.27 20.64 -0.96
N THR A 78 16.13 20.04 -2.13
CA THR A 78 15.32 20.60 -3.23
C THR A 78 13.82 20.34 -3.02
N ALA A 79 13.48 19.31 -2.28
CA ALA A 79 12.09 18.95 -1.95
C ALA A 79 12.02 18.31 -0.56
N GLY A 80 10.85 18.37 0.06
CA GLY A 80 10.53 17.67 1.32
C GLY A 80 9.49 16.58 1.13
N PRO A 81 9.16 15.83 2.21
CA PRO A 81 8.04 14.90 2.20
C PRO A 81 6.74 15.58 1.83
N LEU A 82 6.00 14.97 0.88
CA LEU A 82 4.75 15.50 0.34
C LEU A 82 3.66 14.43 0.36
N VAL A 83 2.47 14.81 0.82
CA VAL A 83 1.24 14.03 0.65
C VAL A 83 0.32 14.78 -0.29
N ALA A 84 -0.01 14.18 -1.43
CA ALA A 84 -0.93 14.75 -2.41
C ALA A 84 -2.23 13.94 -2.44
N ILE A 85 -3.36 14.58 -2.17
CA ILE A 85 -4.68 13.97 -2.07
C ILE A 85 -5.49 14.37 -3.29
N TYR A 86 -5.99 13.37 -4.04
CA TYR A 86 -6.86 13.51 -5.22
C TYR A 86 -8.22 12.84 -4.95
N ASP A 87 -9.17 13.02 -5.84
CA ASP A 87 -10.49 12.39 -5.70
C ASP A 87 -10.46 10.86 -5.80
N ASN A 88 -9.43 10.30 -6.44
CA ASN A 88 -9.33 8.87 -6.72
C ASN A 88 -8.08 8.19 -6.14
N ARG A 89 -7.19 8.92 -5.49
CA ARG A 89 -5.95 8.37 -4.91
C ARG A 89 -5.31 9.32 -3.91
N ILE A 90 -4.40 8.76 -3.12
CA ILE A 90 -3.46 9.53 -2.30
C ILE A 90 -2.04 9.13 -2.73
N GLU A 91 -1.18 10.11 -2.84
CA GLU A 91 0.23 9.95 -3.17
C GLU A 91 1.09 10.41 -2.00
N PHE A 92 2.03 9.57 -1.60
CA PHE A 92 3.03 9.84 -0.58
C PHE A 92 4.38 9.87 -1.26
N SER A 93 5.10 10.97 -1.19
CA SER A 93 6.39 11.11 -1.84
C SER A 93 7.45 11.73 -0.94
N ASN A 94 8.68 11.31 -1.15
CA ASN A 94 9.86 11.86 -0.49
C ASN A 94 11.06 11.85 -1.43
N PRO A 95 12.03 12.79 -1.28
CA PRO A 95 13.31 12.71 -1.96
C PRO A 95 14.07 11.45 -1.56
N GLY A 96 14.89 10.94 -2.48
CA GLY A 96 15.66 9.71 -2.31
C GLY A 96 14.91 8.44 -2.77
N THR A 97 15.69 7.54 -3.37
CA THR A 97 15.18 6.23 -3.83
C THR A 97 15.07 5.24 -2.67
N THR A 98 14.31 4.17 -2.86
CA THR A 98 14.27 3.06 -1.91
C THR A 98 15.65 2.40 -1.77
N LEU A 99 16.01 1.98 -0.55
CA LEU A 99 17.29 1.29 -0.28
C LEU A 99 17.21 -0.22 -0.56
N ILE A 100 16.03 -0.71 -0.87
CA ILE A 100 15.71 -2.08 -1.28
C ILE A 100 14.83 -2.02 -2.52
N PRO A 101 14.81 -3.04 -3.38
CA PRO A 101 13.88 -3.08 -4.51
C PRO A 101 12.43 -2.88 -4.05
N ALA A 102 11.67 -2.03 -4.76
CA ALA A 102 10.30 -1.68 -4.38
C ALA A 102 9.38 -2.91 -4.28
N GLU A 103 9.62 -3.91 -5.12
CA GLU A 103 8.91 -5.19 -5.13
C GLU A 103 9.26 -6.11 -3.94
N ARG A 104 10.35 -5.82 -3.21
CA ARG A 104 10.84 -6.65 -2.11
C ARG A 104 10.58 -6.06 -0.71
N VAL A 105 9.80 -4.99 -0.61
CA VAL A 105 9.60 -4.26 0.67
C VAL A 105 8.95 -5.11 1.77
N LEU A 106 8.16 -6.14 1.44
CA LEU A 106 7.54 -7.05 2.40
C LEU A 106 8.48 -8.10 3.00
N ASN A 107 9.57 -8.45 2.33
CA ASN A 107 10.39 -9.57 2.78
C ASN A 107 11.88 -9.25 2.91
N ALA A 108 12.31 -8.09 2.46
CA ALA A 108 13.69 -7.68 2.63
C ALA A 108 13.96 -7.26 4.08
N GLN A 109 15.19 -7.49 4.53
CA GLN A 109 15.60 -6.93 5.82
C GLN A 109 15.43 -5.39 5.81
N PRO A 110 14.82 -4.82 6.86
CA PRO A 110 14.59 -3.40 6.93
C PRO A 110 15.87 -2.60 6.78
N LYS A 111 15.86 -1.63 5.87
CA LYS A 111 16.94 -0.66 5.72
C LYS A 111 16.36 0.73 5.90
N THR A 112 16.89 1.47 6.84
CA THR A 112 16.41 2.79 7.19
C THR A 112 17.44 3.84 6.80
N ARG A 113 17.06 4.86 6.01
CA ARG A 113 17.96 5.94 5.62
C ARG A 113 18.33 6.81 6.82
N ASN A 114 17.35 7.15 7.65
CA ASN A 114 17.51 8.01 8.81
C ASN A 114 17.28 7.22 10.11
N SER A 115 18.24 6.38 10.49
CA SER A 115 18.11 5.46 11.63
C SER A 115 17.87 6.18 12.97
N MET A 116 18.47 7.36 13.17
CA MET A 116 18.26 8.17 14.38
C MET A 116 16.82 8.69 14.45
N ILE A 117 16.28 9.21 13.34
CA ILE A 117 14.87 9.67 13.27
C ILE A 117 13.95 8.48 13.52
N ALA A 118 14.17 7.35 12.87
CA ALA A 118 13.37 6.14 13.07
C ALA A 118 13.39 5.68 14.52
N SER A 119 14.55 5.71 15.19
CA SER A 119 14.66 5.36 16.62
C SER A 119 13.86 6.30 17.52
N LEU A 120 13.96 7.60 17.29
CA LEU A 120 13.18 8.59 18.04
C LEU A 120 11.67 8.44 17.81
N MET A 121 11.26 8.20 16.56
CA MET A 121 9.85 8.01 16.22
C MET A 121 9.27 6.75 16.87
N ARG A 122 10.02 5.65 16.92
CA ARG A 122 9.61 4.44 17.68
C ARG A 122 9.42 4.71 19.16
N GLN A 123 10.34 5.44 19.78
CA GLN A 123 10.22 5.79 21.22
C GLN A 123 9.00 6.66 21.52
N MET A 124 8.45 7.33 20.50
CA MET A 124 7.24 8.15 20.61
C MET A 124 5.99 7.47 20.07
N ASP A 125 6.04 6.16 19.77
CA ASP A 125 4.94 5.38 19.18
C ASP A 125 4.39 5.97 17.86
N LEU A 126 5.25 6.65 17.08
CA LEU A 126 4.89 7.26 15.79
C LEU A 126 5.11 6.34 14.59
N CYS A 127 5.84 5.24 14.76
CA CYS A 127 6.01 4.21 13.74
C CYS A 127 6.13 2.83 14.40
N GLU A 128 5.86 1.79 13.61
CA GLU A 128 5.92 0.41 14.08
C GLU A 128 7.36 -0.06 14.33
N GLU A 129 7.50 -1.06 15.19
CA GLU A 129 8.77 -1.72 15.46
C GLU A 129 9.02 -2.88 14.47
N GLY A 130 10.29 -3.20 14.25
CA GLY A 130 10.69 -4.46 13.63
C GLY A 130 10.55 -4.58 12.11
N GLY A 131 10.22 -3.51 11.40
CA GLY A 131 10.18 -3.55 9.92
C GLY A 131 8.92 -4.17 9.32
N THR A 132 7.84 -4.28 10.09
CA THR A 132 6.54 -4.82 9.68
C THR A 132 5.61 -3.79 9.02
N GLY A 133 6.07 -2.56 8.82
CA GLY A 133 5.25 -1.45 8.31
C GLY A 133 4.59 -1.75 6.96
N TRP A 134 5.32 -2.36 6.02
CA TRP A 134 4.76 -2.73 4.73
C TRP A 134 3.74 -3.87 4.82
N ASP A 135 3.95 -4.84 5.72
CA ASP A 135 2.98 -5.91 5.98
C ASP A 135 1.66 -5.33 6.47
N LEU A 136 1.72 -4.36 7.38
CA LEU A 136 0.55 -3.64 7.90
C LEU A 136 -0.17 -2.82 6.81
N ILE A 137 0.57 -2.14 5.94
CA ILE A 137 -0.01 -1.39 4.81
C ILE A 137 -0.77 -2.35 3.90
N VAL A 138 -0.13 -3.41 3.42
CA VAL A 138 -0.73 -4.34 2.46
C VAL A 138 -1.90 -5.10 3.10
N ASP A 139 -1.74 -5.64 4.30
CA ASP A 139 -2.80 -6.34 5.05
C ASP A 139 -4.04 -5.46 5.27
N SER A 140 -3.83 -4.21 5.71
CA SER A 140 -4.96 -3.30 5.95
C SER A 140 -5.70 -2.90 4.67
N LEU A 141 -4.99 -2.73 3.55
CA LEU A 141 -5.60 -2.47 2.24
C LEU A 141 -6.37 -3.70 1.74
N GLU A 142 -5.82 -4.90 1.93
CA GLU A 142 -6.50 -6.15 1.56
C GLU A 142 -7.79 -6.36 2.35
N LYS A 143 -7.74 -6.20 3.67
CA LYS A 143 -8.92 -6.29 4.55
C LYS A 143 -10.00 -5.27 4.22
N ALA A 144 -9.59 -4.11 3.71
CA ALA A 144 -10.52 -3.08 3.24
C ALA A 144 -11.03 -3.31 1.79
N GLY A 145 -10.62 -4.39 1.12
CA GLY A 145 -11.00 -4.67 -0.27
C GLY A 145 -10.40 -3.71 -1.30
N MET A 146 -9.38 -2.95 -0.92
CA MET A 146 -8.78 -1.91 -1.74
C MET A 146 -7.73 -2.45 -2.72
N PRO A 147 -7.42 -1.71 -3.80
CA PRO A 147 -6.27 -1.99 -4.65
C PRO A 147 -4.97 -1.99 -3.84
N SER A 148 -4.04 -2.85 -4.23
CA SER A 148 -2.72 -2.89 -3.63
C SER A 148 -1.91 -1.62 -3.94
N PRO A 149 -0.96 -1.23 -3.08
CA PRO A 149 -0.17 -0.03 -3.30
C PRO A 149 0.68 -0.12 -4.56
N VAL A 150 0.96 1.03 -5.16
CA VAL A 150 1.92 1.15 -6.28
C VAL A 150 3.11 1.95 -5.79
N ILE A 151 4.29 1.35 -5.86
CA ILE A 151 5.54 1.99 -5.46
C ILE A 151 6.34 2.30 -6.72
N LYS A 152 6.79 3.54 -6.85
CA LYS A 152 7.75 3.98 -7.85
C LYS A 152 8.95 4.57 -7.15
N SER A 153 10.14 4.19 -7.59
CA SER A 153 11.40 4.67 -7.04
C SER A 153 12.40 4.81 -8.17
N GLU A 154 12.67 6.04 -8.56
CA GLU A 154 13.53 6.37 -9.69
C GLU A 154 14.58 7.39 -9.27
N GLY A 155 15.80 7.19 -9.74
CA GLY A 155 16.91 8.13 -9.49
C GLY A 155 16.57 9.54 -9.98
N GLY A 156 16.77 10.54 -9.11
CA GLY A 156 16.45 11.95 -9.38
C GLY A 156 14.99 12.35 -9.20
N LEU A 157 14.05 11.36 -9.07
CA LEU A 157 12.62 11.64 -8.86
C LEU A 157 12.16 11.30 -7.43
N GLY A 158 12.99 10.56 -6.68
CA GLY A 158 12.64 10.12 -5.34
C GLY A 158 11.77 8.86 -5.29
N THR A 159 11.07 8.70 -4.19
CA THR A 159 10.12 7.61 -3.96
C THR A 159 8.70 8.14 -3.94
N LEU A 160 7.79 7.46 -4.65
CA LEU A 160 6.37 7.75 -4.71
C LEU A 160 5.58 6.48 -4.40
N VAL A 161 4.71 6.53 -3.39
CA VAL A 161 3.74 5.49 -3.07
C VAL A 161 2.34 6.00 -3.36
N THR A 162 1.59 5.27 -4.17
CA THR A 162 0.20 5.62 -4.52
C THR A 162 -0.76 4.60 -3.94
N LEU A 163 -1.73 5.10 -3.17
CA LEU A 163 -2.92 4.35 -2.76
C LEU A 163 -4.11 4.81 -3.60
N TYR A 164 -4.73 3.88 -4.30
CA TYR A 164 -5.97 4.16 -5.05
C TYR A 164 -7.19 3.97 -4.13
N CYS A 165 -8.25 4.77 -4.36
CA CYS A 165 -9.51 4.59 -3.63
C CYS A 165 -10.14 3.23 -3.95
N ASP A 166 -11.16 2.87 -3.16
CA ASP A 166 -11.94 1.63 -3.35
C ASP A 166 -12.32 1.42 -4.81
N CYS A 167 -11.95 0.24 -5.30
CA CYS A 167 -12.22 -0.19 -6.66
C CYS A 167 -12.50 -1.70 -6.65
N PRO A 168 -13.77 -2.11 -6.75
CA PRO A 168 -14.13 -3.52 -6.75
C PRO A 168 -13.46 -4.24 -7.94
N TYR A 169 -13.16 -5.53 -7.76
CA TYR A 169 -12.47 -6.37 -8.75
C TYR A 169 -12.98 -6.17 -10.19
N THR A 170 -14.29 -6.02 -10.37
CA THR A 170 -14.91 -5.86 -11.69
C THR A 170 -14.48 -4.58 -12.41
N ARG A 171 -14.11 -3.53 -11.69
CA ARG A 171 -13.66 -2.24 -12.22
C ARG A 171 -12.13 -2.10 -12.26
N MET A 172 -11.40 -2.99 -11.59
CA MET A 172 -9.93 -2.98 -11.61
C MET A 172 -9.41 -3.24 -13.03
N LYS A 173 -8.39 -2.49 -13.43
CA LYS A 173 -7.63 -2.75 -14.65
C LYS A 173 -6.85 -4.06 -14.52
N LYS A 174 -6.46 -4.62 -15.66
CA LYS A 174 -5.69 -5.87 -15.69
C LYS A 174 -4.38 -5.77 -14.90
N SER A 175 -3.66 -4.66 -15.04
CA SER A 175 -2.42 -4.40 -14.30
C SER A 175 -2.65 -4.30 -12.79
N GLU A 176 -3.74 -3.69 -12.34
CA GLU A 176 -4.09 -3.57 -10.93
C GLU A 176 -4.42 -4.93 -10.32
N ARG A 177 -5.13 -5.81 -11.07
CA ARG A 177 -5.41 -7.18 -10.65
C ARG A 177 -4.13 -8.00 -10.50
N LYS A 178 -3.20 -7.90 -11.45
CA LYS A 178 -1.90 -8.59 -11.37
C LYS A 178 -1.05 -8.09 -10.21
N ASN A 179 -1.03 -6.77 -10.00
CA ASN A 179 -0.36 -6.17 -8.85
C ASN A 179 -0.95 -6.72 -7.54
N ALA A 180 -2.29 -6.84 -7.45
CA ALA A 180 -2.94 -7.42 -6.27
C ALA A 180 -2.60 -8.90 -6.06
N VAL A 181 -2.48 -9.71 -7.12
CA VAL A 181 -2.00 -11.11 -7.02
C VAL A 181 -0.59 -11.15 -6.46
N TYR A 182 0.30 -10.33 -6.98
CA TYR A 182 1.69 -10.25 -6.54
C TYR A 182 1.80 -9.91 -5.05
N TRP A 183 1.15 -8.82 -4.61
CA TRP A 183 1.20 -8.40 -3.21
C TRP A 183 0.54 -9.40 -2.27
N HIS A 184 -0.55 -10.04 -2.68
CA HIS A 184 -1.20 -11.09 -1.89
C HIS A 184 -0.28 -12.31 -1.71
N ALA A 185 0.41 -12.74 -2.77
CA ALA A 185 1.41 -13.80 -2.67
C ALA A 185 2.57 -13.42 -1.76
N CYS A 186 3.06 -12.17 -1.84
CA CYS A 186 4.12 -11.67 -0.96
C CYS A 186 3.69 -11.62 0.51
N LEU A 187 2.47 -11.14 0.78
CA LEU A 187 1.94 -11.05 2.14
C LEU A 187 1.79 -12.42 2.79
N LEU A 188 1.17 -13.38 2.08
CA LEU A 188 1.02 -14.74 2.57
C LEU A 188 2.39 -15.41 2.80
N TYR A 189 3.33 -15.23 1.86
CA TYR A 189 4.67 -15.78 2.01
C TYR A 189 5.40 -15.22 3.25
N ALA A 190 5.27 -13.92 3.52
CA ALA A 190 5.82 -13.31 4.73
C ALA A 190 5.18 -13.86 6.03
N GLN A 191 3.94 -14.35 5.96
CA GLN A 191 3.23 -15.01 7.06
C GLN A 191 3.52 -16.52 7.17
N GLY A 192 4.36 -17.08 6.28
CA GLY A 192 4.67 -18.51 6.21
C GLY A 192 3.57 -19.33 5.53
N GLU A 193 2.73 -18.68 4.74
CA GLU A 193 1.64 -19.27 3.98
C GLU A 193 1.87 -19.13 2.47
N SER A 194 1.06 -19.81 1.66
CA SER A 194 1.14 -19.77 0.21
C SER A 194 -0.22 -19.45 -0.41
N MET A 195 -0.20 -18.59 -1.43
CA MET A 195 -1.40 -18.21 -2.16
C MET A 195 -2.00 -19.39 -2.95
N ASN A 196 -3.31 -19.43 -3.00
CA ASN A 196 -4.06 -20.35 -3.87
C ASN A 196 -5.28 -19.64 -4.50
N ASN A 197 -6.02 -20.36 -5.34
CA ASN A 197 -7.20 -19.80 -5.99
C ASN A 197 -8.28 -19.34 -4.99
N GLN A 198 -8.44 -20.05 -3.88
CA GLN A 198 -9.42 -19.71 -2.86
C GLN A 198 -9.02 -18.42 -2.12
N SER A 199 -7.78 -18.34 -1.61
CA SER A 199 -7.30 -17.15 -0.91
C SER A 199 -7.39 -15.90 -1.80
N LEU A 200 -7.10 -16.06 -3.11
CA LEU A 200 -7.21 -14.95 -4.05
C LEU A 200 -8.67 -14.52 -4.30
N ARG A 201 -9.64 -15.46 -4.31
CA ARG A 201 -11.06 -15.10 -4.36
C ARG A 201 -11.51 -14.34 -3.11
N GLU A 202 -11.09 -14.81 -1.95
CA GLU A 202 -11.35 -14.16 -0.66
C GLU A 202 -10.76 -12.74 -0.65
N ARG A 203 -9.52 -12.57 -1.11
CA ARG A 203 -8.87 -11.26 -1.29
C ARG A 203 -9.70 -10.27 -2.13
N PHE A 204 -10.36 -10.75 -3.17
CA PHE A 204 -11.19 -9.93 -4.05
C PHE A 204 -12.68 -9.88 -3.65
N GLY A 205 -13.06 -10.48 -2.53
CA GLY A 205 -14.46 -10.55 -2.08
C GLY A 205 -15.37 -11.30 -3.07
N LEU A 206 -14.83 -12.31 -3.76
CA LEU A 206 -15.56 -13.09 -4.77
C LEU A 206 -16.10 -14.37 -4.18
N SER A 207 -17.35 -14.71 -4.54
CA SER A 207 -18.02 -15.96 -4.14
C SER A 207 -17.38 -17.21 -4.76
N ASP A 208 -17.71 -18.38 -4.20
CA ASP A 208 -17.24 -19.70 -4.67
C ASP A 208 -17.86 -20.16 -6.00
N GLU A 209 -18.50 -19.28 -6.74
CA GLU A 209 -19.08 -19.61 -8.04
C GLU A 209 -18.00 -20.05 -9.05
N LYS A 210 -18.32 -21.04 -9.87
CA LYS A 210 -17.44 -21.61 -10.90
C LYS A 210 -16.82 -20.53 -11.81
N LYS A 211 -17.60 -19.48 -12.16
CA LYS A 211 -17.09 -18.36 -13.00
C LYS A 211 -15.92 -17.62 -12.34
N ASN A 212 -15.98 -17.41 -11.01
CA ASN A 212 -14.96 -16.72 -10.25
C ASN A 212 -13.70 -17.61 -10.10
N THR A 213 -13.88 -18.90 -9.86
CA THR A 213 -12.78 -19.88 -9.82
C THR A 213 -12.01 -19.88 -11.15
N VAL A 214 -12.73 -19.91 -12.29
CA VAL A 214 -12.12 -19.89 -13.62
C VAL A 214 -11.43 -18.55 -13.88
N ALA A 215 -12.02 -17.42 -13.46
CA ALA A 215 -11.42 -16.10 -13.61
C ALA A 215 -10.10 -15.99 -12.85
N MET A 216 -10.06 -16.46 -11.60
CA MET A 216 -8.84 -16.46 -10.79
C MET A 216 -7.77 -17.41 -11.36
N SER A 217 -8.15 -18.60 -11.81
CA SER A 217 -7.19 -19.51 -12.47
C SER A 217 -6.55 -18.88 -13.70
N ARG A 218 -7.32 -18.12 -14.49
CA ARG A 218 -6.76 -17.40 -15.65
C ARG A 218 -5.80 -16.27 -15.21
N LEU A 219 -6.17 -15.50 -14.19
CA LEU A 219 -5.35 -14.42 -13.67
C LEU A 219 -4.05 -14.95 -13.08
N ILE A 220 -4.09 -16.04 -12.32
CA ILE A 220 -2.91 -16.73 -11.78
C ILE A 220 -2.00 -17.17 -12.92
N LYS A 221 -2.55 -17.82 -13.97
CA LYS A 221 -1.79 -18.24 -15.14
C LYS A 221 -1.06 -17.07 -15.81
N GLU A 222 -1.73 -15.94 -16.00
CA GLU A 222 -1.12 -14.74 -16.56
C GLU A 222 0.03 -14.20 -15.67
N CYS A 223 -0.12 -14.29 -14.34
CA CYS A 223 0.94 -13.87 -13.41
C CYS A 223 2.14 -14.83 -13.40
N LEU A 224 1.91 -16.13 -13.64
CA LEU A 224 2.97 -17.12 -13.85
C LEU A 224 3.73 -16.85 -15.15
N GLU A 225 3.02 -16.59 -16.25
CA GLU A 225 3.60 -16.28 -17.57
C GLU A 225 4.45 -14.99 -17.53
N GLU A 226 4.08 -14.02 -16.70
CA GLU A 226 4.84 -12.77 -16.49
C GLU A 226 5.90 -12.87 -15.39
N ALA A 227 6.13 -14.07 -14.83
CA ALA A 227 7.08 -14.32 -13.77
C ALA A 227 6.90 -13.37 -12.54
N LEU A 228 5.67 -13.03 -12.18
CA LEU A 228 5.34 -12.30 -10.96
C LEU A 228 5.28 -13.25 -9.76
N ILE A 229 4.83 -14.47 -9.99
CA ILE A 229 4.71 -15.54 -9.01
C ILE A 229 5.24 -16.83 -9.64
N LYS A 230 5.50 -17.85 -8.82
CA LYS A 230 5.84 -19.20 -9.25
C LYS A 230 5.06 -20.24 -8.46
N GLU A 231 5.00 -21.47 -8.96
CA GLU A 231 4.45 -22.60 -8.22
C GLU A 231 5.41 -22.95 -7.07
N GLU A 232 4.86 -23.21 -5.89
CA GLU A 232 5.64 -23.63 -4.72
C GLU A 232 6.15 -25.08 -4.89
N ASP A 233 5.31 -25.94 -5.49
CA ASP A 233 5.60 -27.32 -5.85
C ASP A 233 5.08 -27.58 -7.27
N GLU A 234 5.98 -27.80 -8.21
CA GLU A 234 5.68 -28.07 -9.62
C GLU A 234 4.97 -29.41 -9.83
N ASP A 235 5.23 -30.39 -8.95
CA ASP A 235 4.65 -31.74 -9.02
C ASP A 235 3.27 -31.82 -8.37
N ALA A 236 2.80 -30.78 -7.71
CA ALA A 236 1.51 -30.77 -7.07
C ALA A 236 0.35 -30.88 -8.08
N GLY A 237 -0.59 -31.77 -7.81
CA GLY A 237 -1.81 -31.88 -8.61
C GLY A 237 -2.60 -30.56 -8.63
N SER A 238 -3.30 -30.27 -9.73
CA SER A 238 -3.96 -28.98 -10.00
C SER A 238 -4.86 -28.46 -8.86
N LYS A 239 -5.45 -29.35 -8.06
CA LYS A 239 -6.29 -29.02 -6.89
C LYS A 239 -5.49 -28.48 -5.71
N TYR A 240 -4.21 -28.84 -5.62
CA TYR A 240 -3.34 -28.54 -4.49
C TYR A 240 -2.28 -27.51 -4.83
N LYS A 241 -2.28 -26.96 -6.05
CA LYS A 241 -1.34 -25.94 -6.48
C LYS A 241 -1.38 -24.72 -5.57
N ARG A 242 -0.18 -24.32 -5.13
CA ARG A 242 0.09 -23.14 -4.33
C ARG A 242 1.10 -22.27 -5.04
N TYR A 243 1.07 -20.99 -4.76
CA TYR A 243 1.88 -20.01 -5.47
C TYR A 243 2.57 -19.09 -4.47
N ILE A 244 3.82 -18.81 -4.76
CA ILE A 244 4.69 -17.94 -3.98
C ILE A 244 5.25 -16.83 -4.89
N PRO A 245 5.82 -15.73 -4.36
CA PRO A 245 6.47 -14.74 -5.19
C PRO A 245 7.62 -15.32 -6.01
N TYR A 246 7.91 -14.76 -7.18
CA TYR A 246 8.94 -15.27 -8.10
C TYR A 246 10.33 -15.42 -7.46
N TRP A 247 10.63 -14.56 -6.50
CA TRP A 247 11.92 -14.45 -5.81
C TRP A 247 12.05 -15.36 -4.56
N ALA A 248 10.98 -16.01 -4.11
CA ALA A 248 10.95 -16.85 -2.91
C ALA A 248 11.72 -18.17 -3.08
#